data_efd20f585e0d356af68c3cae09332288
#
_entry.id   efd20f585e0d356af68c3cae09332288
#
_cell.length_a   1.000
_cell.length_b   1.000
_cell.length_c   1.000
_cell.angle_alpha   90.00
_cell.angle_beta   90.00
_cell.angle_gamma   90.00
#
_symmetry.space_group_name_H-M   'P 1'
#
loop_
_entity.id
_entity.type
_entity.pdbx_description
1 polymer ?
#
loop_
_entity_poly.entity_id
_entity_poly.type
_entity_poly.pdbx_seq_one_letter_code
_entity_poly.pdbx_strand_id
1 'polypeptide(L)'
;MGEIRNKISDFAKSKLGFVYKELFAFRDWWRVKRQSIFPYHFNKNRYPNFFITNDYEPFSDVTSKVDRVIYCFWTGDNEMSENRKKGYESFAKNSGVEVKLITPQNLQNYILPEYPLHPAYDNLSLVHKSDYLRCYFMHFYGGGYSDIKTNRN
;
A
#
# COMPACT_ATOMS: atom_id res chain seq x y z
N MET A 1 -0.64 20.10 -20.41
CA MET A 1 0.76 20.26 -19.96
C MET A 1 1.51 18.93 -19.74
N GLY A 2 0.87 17.87 -19.27
CA GLY A 2 1.52 16.56 -19.04
C GLY A 2 2.02 15.85 -20.31
N GLU A 3 1.26 15.89 -21.37
CA GLU A 3 1.58 15.16 -22.62
C GLU A 3 2.81 15.73 -23.36
N ILE A 4 2.96 17.05 -23.36
CA ILE A 4 4.14 17.72 -23.95
C ILE A 4 5.40 17.37 -23.14
N ARG A 5 5.29 17.34 -21.83
CA ARG A 5 6.41 16.95 -20.93
C ARG A 5 6.85 15.51 -21.16
N ASN A 6 5.91 14.60 -21.38
CA ASN A 6 6.22 13.21 -21.67
C ASN A 6 6.90 13.06 -23.03
N LYS A 7 6.44 13.72 -24.08
CA LYS A 7 7.07 13.70 -25.42
C LYS A 7 8.48 14.25 -25.41
N ILE A 8 8.73 15.34 -24.67
CA ILE A 8 10.09 15.90 -24.51
C ILE A 8 10.98 14.92 -23.74
N SER A 9 10.46 14.28 -22.69
CA SER A 9 11.18 13.26 -21.93
C SER A 9 11.57 12.06 -22.78
N ASP A 10 10.66 11.57 -23.62
CA ASP A 10 10.91 10.41 -24.47
C ASP A 10 11.85 10.73 -25.63
N PHE A 11 11.77 11.93 -26.20
CA PHE A 11 12.75 12.42 -27.18
C PHE A 11 14.15 12.54 -26.56
N ALA A 12 14.25 13.12 -25.36
CA ALA A 12 15.52 13.23 -24.65
C ALA A 12 16.12 11.86 -24.31
N LYS A 13 15.30 10.89 -23.88
CA LYS A 13 15.75 9.51 -23.63
C LYS A 13 16.26 8.81 -24.88
N SER A 14 15.63 9.02 -26.03
CA SER A 14 16.00 8.35 -27.27
C SER A 14 17.25 8.90 -27.93
N LYS A 15 17.52 10.20 -27.83
CA LYS A 15 18.64 10.89 -28.49
C LYS A 15 19.83 11.16 -27.60
N LEU A 16 19.62 11.29 -26.30
CA LEU A 16 20.64 11.66 -25.32
C LEU A 16 20.66 10.68 -24.13
N GLY A 17 20.38 9.41 -24.37
CA GLY A 17 20.17 8.41 -23.31
C GLY A 17 21.30 8.34 -22.28
N PHE A 18 22.56 8.53 -22.70
CA PHE A 18 23.71 8.59 -21.79
C PHE A 18 23.69 9.86 -20.93
N VAL A 19 23.55 11.03 -21.56
CA VAL A 19 23.50 12.32 -20.87
C VAL A 19 22.29 12.39 -19.92
N TYR A 20 21.17 11.82 -20.34
CA TYR A 20 19.96 11.74 -19.52
C TYR A 20 20.19 10.91 -18.25
N LYS A 21 20.86 9.75 -18.35
CA LYS A 21 21.20 8.92 -17.20
C LYS A 21 22.12 9.62 -16.22
N GLU A 22 23.15 10.30 -16.72
CA GLU A 22 24.09 11.07 -15.88
C GLU A 22 23.40 12.24 -15.16
N LEU A 23 22.52 12.96 -15.85
CA LEU A 23 21.72 14.04 -15.23
C LEU A 23 20.79 13.52 -14.13
N PHE A 24 20.17 12.35 -14.32
CA PHE A 24 19.33 11.74 -13.30
C PHE A 24 20.15 11.23 -12.10
N ALA A 25 21.30 10.60 -12.36
CA ALA A 25 22.20 10.16 -11.31
C ALA A 25 22.72 11.35 -10.48
N PHE A 26 23.11 12.44 -11.15
CA PHE A 26 23.51 13.68 -10.49
C PHE A 26 22.38 14.31 -9.67
N ARG A 27 21.14 14.38 -10.23
CA ARG A 27 19.97 14.88 -9.50
C ARG A 27 19.69 14.07 -8.24
N ASP A 28 19.75 12.74 -8.34
CA ASP A 28 19.46 11.86 -7.22
C ASP A 28 20.58 11.90 -6.17
N TRP A 29 21.83 11.95 -6.59
CA TRP A 29 22.96 12.19 -5.73
C TRP A 29 22.84 13.55 -5.00
N TRP A 30 22.51 14.62 -5.73
CA TRP A 30 22.34 15.95 -5.14
C TRP A 30 21.17 15.98 -4.15
N ARG A 31 20.08 15.30 -4.45
CA ARG A 31 18.94 15.18 -3.53
C ARG A 31 19.34 14.56 -2.20
N VAL A 32 20.09 13.46 -2.24
CA VAL A 32 20.60 12.78 -1.04
C VAL A 32 21.59 13.67 -0.28
N LYS A 33 22.53 14.29 -0.98
CA LYS A 33 23.50 15.22 -0.37
C LYS A 33 22.81 16.43 0.27
N ARG A 34 21.83 17.00 -0.38
CA ARG A 34 21.05 18.13 0.18
C ARG A 34 20.32 17.72 1.45
N GLN A 35 19.75 16.52 1.52
CA GLN A 35 19.10 16.02 2.72
C GLN A 35 20.09 15.81 3.88
N SER A 36 21.34 15.42 3.58
CA SER A 36 22.40 15.29 4.60
C SER A 36 22.84 16.64 5.14
N ILE A 37 22.90 17.68 4.28
CA ILE A 37 23.32 19.04 4.67
C ILE A 37 22.17 19.81 5.33
N PHE A 38 20.96 19.64 4.80
CA PHE A 38 19.73 20.27 5.29
C PHE A 38 18.71 19.19 5.67
N PRO A 39 18.88 18.54 6.84
CA PRO A 39 17.94 17.53 7.29
C PRO A 39 16.55 18.17 7.47
N TYR A 40 15.52 17.42 7.07
CA TYR A 40 14.15 17.85 7.30
C TYR A 40 13.83 17.81 8.80
N HIS A 41 13.43 18.95 9.34
CA HIS A 41 12.88 19.04 10.69
C HIS A 41 11.37 19.24 10.62
N PHE A 42 10.62 18.31 11.21
CA PHE A 42 9.18 18.41 11.26
C PHE A 42 8.77 19.58 12.16
N ASN A 43 8.00 20.51 11.61
CA ASN A 43 7.47 21.65 12.35
C ASN A 43 6.00 21.40 12.71
N LYS A 44 5.74 21.03 13.96
CA LYS A 44 4.40 20.77 14.50
C LYS A 44 3.41 21.92 14.24
N ASN A 45 3.86 23.16 14.35
CA ASN A 45 3.00 24.34 14.20
C ASN A 45 2.47 24.53 12.77
N ARG A 46 3.13 23.94 11.78
CA ARG A 46 2.70 23.98 10.37
C ARG A 46 1.58 22.98 10.06
N TYR A 47 1.42 21.97 10.92
CA TYR A 47 0.47 20.88 10.72
C TYR A 47 -0.31 20.59 12.02
N PRO A 48 -1.14 21.53 12.50
CA PRO A 48 -1.77 21.43 13.83
C PRO A 48 -2.74 20.25 13.97
N ASN A 49 -3.28 19.77 12.84
CA ASN A 49 -4.23 18.65 12.81
C ASN A 49 -3.59 17.31 12.39
N PHE A 50 -2.26 17.25 12.32
CA PHE A 50 -1.59 16.02 11.96
C PHE A 50 -1.53 15.08 13.17
N PHE A 51 -1.72 13.76 12.98
CA PHE A 51 -1.80 12.79 14.09
C PHE A 51 -0.60 12.80 15.03
N ILE A 52 0.63 13.13 14.52
CA ILE A 52 1.84 13.23 15.34
C ILE A 52 1.84 14.49 16.24
N THR A 53 0.99 15.48 15.96
CA THR A 53 0.91 16.71 16.79
C THR A 53 -0.05 16.57 17.95
N ASN A 54 -0.92 15.57 17.95
CA ASN A 54 -1.78 15.27 19.07
C ASN A 54 -0.98 14.49 20.11
N ASP A 55 -1.26 14.71 21.38
CA ASP A 55 -0.74 13.88 22.45
C ASP A 55 -1.35 12.48 22.27
N TYR A 56 -0.57 11.62 21.64
CA TYR A 56 -0.93 10.23 21.44
C TYR A 56 -0.64 9.51 22.75
N GLU A 57 -1.68 9.22 23.50
CA GLU A 57 -1.57 8.26 24.62
C GLU A 57 -1.19 6.92 23.97
N PRO A 58 0.02 6.41 24.23
CA PRO A 58 0.35 5.07 23.78
C PRO A 58 -0.69 4.11 24.34
N PHE A 59 -1.21 3.22 23.49
CA PHE A 59 -2.14 2.18 23.94
C PHE A 59 -1.49 1.45 25.13
N SER A 60 -1.89 1.80 26.33
CA SER A 60 -1.32 1.27 27.59
C SER A 60 -1.70 -0.19 27.84
N ASP A 61 -2.62 -0.74 27.05
CA ASP A 61 -3.11 -2.10 27.22
C ASP A 61 -3.14 -2.87 25.89
N VAL A 62 -1.97 -3.10 25.28
CA VAL A 62 -1.84 -4.15 24.25
C VAL A 62 -1.64 -5.52 24.94
N THR A 63 -2.51 -5.85 25.85
CA THR A 63 -2.70 -7.24 26.30
C THR A 63 -3.71 -7.98 25.44
N SER A 64 -4.31 -7.30 24.44
CA SER A 64 -5.21 -7.94 23.49
C SER A 64 -4.40 -8.89 22.62
N LYS A 65 -4.67 -10.17 22.79
CA LYS A 65 -4.16 -11.25 21.98
C LYS A 65 -4.49 -10.95 20.52
N VAL A 66 -3.48 -10.70 19.70
CA VAL A 66 -3.67 -10.46 18.27
C VAL A 66 -4.35 -11.69 17.66
N ASP A 67 -5.44 -11.48 16.93
CA ASP A 67 -6.14 -12.55 16.25
C ASP A 67 -5.22 -13.28 15.27
N ARG A 68 -5.22 -14.61 15.35
CA ARG A 68 -4.37 -15.46 14.50
C ARG A 68 -5.03 -15.67 13.14
N VAL A 69 -5.19 -14.58 12.39
CA VAL A 69 -5.78 -14.58 11.06
C VAL A 69 -4.96 -13.70 10.13
N ILE A 70 -4.81 -14.09 8.88
CA ILE A 70 -4.18 -13.28 7.83
C ILE A 70 -5.22 -13.02 6.74
N TYR A 71 -5.37 -11.77 6.37
CA TYR A 71 -6.25 -11.35 5.28
C TYR A 71 -5.45 -11.16 4.00
N CYS A 72 -5.97 -11.69 2.90
CA CYS A 72 -5.49 -11.46 1.54
C CYS A 72 -6.63 -10.83 0.73
N PHE A 73 -6.34 -9.83 -0.09
CA PHE A 73 -7.36 -9.14 -0.87
C PHE A 73 -7.20 -9.43 -2.36
N TRP A 74 -8.29 -9.83 -3.01
CA TRP A 74 -8.44 -9.88 -4.45
C TRP A 74 -9.55 -8.93 -4.85
N THR A 75 -9.21 -7.70 -5.24
CA THR A 75 -10.15 -6.58 -5.40
C THR A 75 -10.71 -6.45 -6.82
N GLY A 76 -10.26 -7.30 -7.76
CA GLY A 76 -10.76 -7.34 -9.13
C GLY A 76 -11.91 -8.33 -9.31
N ASP A 77 -12.77 -8.08 -10.31
CA ASP A 77 -13.84 -8.99 -10.72
C ASP A 77 -13.34 -10.13 -11.63
N ASN A 78 -12.10 -10.03 -12.11
CA ASN A 78 -11.47 -11.06 -12.93
C ASN A 78 -11.02 -12.25 -12.09
N GLU A 79 -11.01 -13.42 -12.70
CA GLU A 79 -10.46 -14.60 -12.06
C GLU A 79 -8.97 -14.45 -11.75
N MET A 80 -8.58 -15.02 -10.63
CA MET A 80 -7.18 -15.09 -10.25
C MET A 80 -6.43 -16.06 -11.19
N SER A 81 -5.28 -15.66 -11.70
CA SER A 81 -4.45 -16.54 -12.53
C SER A 81 -4.04 -17.78 -11.74
N GLU A 82 -3.91 -18.92 -12.43
CA GLU A 82 -3.54 -20.20 -11.84
C GLU A 82 -2.25 -20.13 -10.99
N ASN A 83 -1.27 -19.34 -11.44
CA ASN A 83 -0.03 -19.18 -10.68
C ASN A 83 -0.23 -18.40 -9.37
N ARG A 84 -1.10 -17.39 -9.37
CA ARG A 84 -1.46 -16.68 -8.13
C ARG A 84 -2.31 -17.51 -7.21
N LYS A 85 -3.23 -18.32 -7.75
CA LYS A 85 -4.06 -19.24 -7.00
C LYS A 85 -3.20 -20.27 -6.27
N LYS A 86 -2.25 -20.91 -6.98
CA LYS A 86 -1.26 -21.81 -6.38
C LYS A 86 -0.42 -21.13 -5.31
N GLY A 87 0.00 -19.88 -5.54
CA GLY A 87 0.73 -19.07 -4.55
C GLY A 87 -0.09 -18.83 -3.29
N TYR A 88 -1.36 -18.47 -3.42
CA TYR A 88 -2.29 -18.30 -2.31
C TYR A 88 -2.51 -19.62 -1.55
N GLU A 89 -2.81 -20.71 -2.25
CA GLU A 89 -3.05 -22.02 -1.65
C GLU A 89 -1.82 -22.55 -0.88
N SER A 90 -0.63 -22.38 -1.47
CA SER A 90 0.64 -22.71 -0.81
C SER A 90 0.86 -21.86 0.44
N PHE A 91 0.58 -20.56 0.36
CA PHE A 91 0.69 -19.66 1.51
C PHE A 91 -0.32 -20.04 2.60
N ALA A 92 -1.59 -20.25 2.26
CA ALA A 92 -2.63 -20.63 3.21
C ALA A 92 -2.30 -21.94 3.93
N LYS A 93 -1.76 -22.94 3.19
CA LYS A 93 -1.37 -24.24 3.75
C LYS A 93 -0.19 -24.14 4.72
N ASN A 94 0.77 -23.25 4.45
CA ASN A 94 2.04 -23.21 5.18
C ASN A 94 2.11 -22.08 6.24
N SER A 95 1.13 -21.20 6.31
CA SER A 95 1.14 -20.04 7.24
C SER A 95 1.01 -20.45 8.72
N GLY A 96 0.45 -21.61 9.00
CA GLY A 96 0.16 -22.06 10.38
C GLY A 96 -0.95 -21.26 11.09
N VAL A 97 -1.65 -20.40 10.37
CA VAL A 97 -2.79 -19.60 10.84
C VAL A 97 -3.89 -19.59 9.78
N GLU A 98 -5.10 -19.22 10.18
CA GLU A 98 -6.20 -19.05 9.22
C GLU A 98 -5.86 -17.95 8.21
N VAL A 99 -6.05 -18.21 6.91
CA VAL A 99 -5.88 -17.23 5.84
C VAL A 99 -7.22 -16.99 5.16
N LYS A 100 -7.72 -15.76 5.21
CA LYS A 100 -9.00 -15.36 4.62
C LYS A 100 -8.77 -14.61 3.33
N LEU A 101 -9.35 -15.12 2.24
CA LEU A 101 -9.39 -14.41 0.97
C LEU A 101 -10.63 -13.53 0.91
N ILE A 102 -10.42 -12.23 0.81
CA ILE A 102 -11.48 -11.25 0.65
C ILE A 102 -11.56 -10.86 -0.83
N THR A 103 -12.74 -11.03 -1.39
CA THR A 103 -13.06 -10.74 -2.79
C THR A 103 -14.26 -9.79 -2.85
N PRO A 104 -14.57 -9.17 -4.01
CA PRO A 104 -15.78 -8.34 -4.14
C PRO A 104 -17.07 -9.06 -3.71
N GLN A 105 -17.13 -10.38 -3.92
CA GLN A 105 -18.31 -11.19 -3.64
C GLN A 105 -18.56 -11.40 -2.14
N ASN A 106 -17.51 -11.41 -1.32
CA ASN A 106 -17.64 -11.63 0.13
C ASN A 106 -17.30 -10.41 0.97
N LEU A 107 -16.79 -9.34 0.37
CA LEU A 107 -16.36 -8.13 1.07
C LEU A 107 -17.46 -7.55 1.97
N GLN A 108 -18.70 -7.51 1.47
CA GLN A 108 -19.82 -6.93 2.20
C GLN A 108 -20.08 -7.58 3.56
N ASN A 109 -19.72 -8.86 3.72
CA ASN A 109 -19.88 -9.58 5.00
C ASN A 109 -18.93 -9.09 6.09
N TYR A 110 -17.93 -8.31 5.71
CA TYR A 110 -16.89 -7.76 6.61
C TYR A 110 -17.01 -6.25 6.80
N ILE A 111 -17.94 -5.59 6.12
CA ILE A 111 -18.11 -4.15 6.30
C ILE A 111 -19.06 -3.92 7.47
N LEU A 112 -18.56 -3.20 8.47
CA LEU A 112 -19.33 -2.88 9.66
C LEU A 112 -20.39 -1.82 9.30
N PRO A 113 -21.65 -2.01 9.69
CA PRO A 113 -22.73 -1.05 9.41
C PRO A 113 -22.44 0.36 9.92
N GLU A 114 -21.79 0.47 11.08
CA GLU A 114 -21.43 1.75 11.71
C GLU A 114 -20.24 2.44 11.01
N TYR A 115 -19.46 1.69 10.24
CA TYR A 115 -18.27 2.15 9.54
C TYR A 115 -18.27 1.70 8.08
N PRO A 116 -19.20 2.19 7.26
CA PRO A 116 -19.28 1.83 5.85
C PRO A 116 -18.03 2.28 5.10
N LEU A 117 -17.73 1.65 3.98
CA LEU A 117 -16.65 2.12 3.11
C LEU A 117 -16.96 3.53 2.63
N HIS A 118 -15.91 4.35 2.52
CA HIS A 118 -16.06 5.70 1.98
C HIS A 118 -16.62 5.66 0.54
N PRO A 119 -17.55 6.54 0.14
CA PRO A 119 -18.14 6.53 -1.21
C PRO A 119 -17.13 6.59 -2.36
N ALA A 120 -15.96 7.17 -2.12
CA ALA A 120 -14.88 7.18 -3.11
C ALA A 120 -14.18 5.82 -3.31
N TYR A 121 -14.47 4.80 -2.48
CA TYR A 121 -13.87 3.47 -2.60
C TYR A 121 -14.08 2.86 -3.99
N ASP A 122 -15.26 3.00 -4.57
CA ASP A 122 -15.58 2.44 -5.88
C ASP A 122 -14.75 3.05 -7.01
N ASN A 123 -14.29 4.29 -6.84
CA ASN A 123 -13.47 5.02 -7.81
C ASN A 123 -11.96 4.73 -7.67
N LEU A 124 -11.54 3.95 -6.69
CA LEU A 124 -10.14 3.58 -6.50
C LEU A 124 -9.70 2.55 -7.53
N SER A 125 -8.43 2.60 -7.92
CA SER A 125 -7.80 1.49 -8.66
C SER A 125 -7.76 0.22 -7.80
N LEU A 126 -7.66 -0.96 -8.43
CA LEU A 126 -7.62 -2.24 -7.71
C LEU A 126 -6.51 -2.30 -6.64
N VAL A 127 -5.36 -1.70 -6.93
CA VAL A 127 -4.25 -1.60 -5.98
C VAL A 127 -4.64 -0.73 -4.79
N HIS A 128 -5.21 0.45 -5.04
CA HIS A 128 -5.62 1.36 -3.97
C HIS A 128 -6.82 0.82 -3.18
N LYS A 129 -7.72 0.03 -3.79
CA LYS A 129 -8.76 -0.71 -3.07
C LYS A 129 -8.14 -1.68 -2.07
N SER A 130 -7.11 -2.43 -2.48
CA SER A 130 -6.39 -3.34 -1.58
C SER A 130 -5.72 -2.59 -0.42
N ASP A 131 -5.08 -1.46 -0.69
CA ASP A 131 -4.46 -0.62 0.35
C ASP A 131 -5.49 -0.06 1.33
N TYR A 132 -6.65 0.38 0.84
CA TYR A 132 -7.74 0.86 1.67
C TYR A 132 -8.28 -0.26 2.58
N LEU A 133 -8.55 -1.44 1.99
CA LEU A 133 -9.05 -2.59 2.75
C LEU A 133 -8.03 -3.06 3.79
N ARG A 134 -6.74 -3.03 3.48
CA ARG A 134 -5.69 -3.34 4.46
C ARG A 134 -5.81 -2.44 5.70
N CYS A 135 -5.96 -1.12 5.50
CA CYS A 135 -6.13 -0.20 6.62
C CYS A 135 -7.43 -0.48 7.39
N TYR A 136 -8.54 -0.69 6.67
CA TYR A 136 -9.83 -0.99 7.27
C TYR A 136 -9.78 -2.27 8.13
N PHE A 137 -9.29 -3.37 7.54
CA PHE A 137 -9.26 -4.65 8.25
C PHE A 137 -8.29 -4.66 9.43
N MET A 138 -7.11 -4.06 9.29
CA MET A 138 -6.15 -3.97 10.40
C MET A 138 -6.69 -3.09 11.53
N HIS A 139 -7.48 -2.07 11.22
CA HIS A 139 -8.09 -1.21 12.24
C HIS A 139 -9.24 -1.90 12.99
N PHE A 140 -10.16 -2.56 12.28
CA PHE A 140 -11.38 -3.09 12.88
C PHE A 140 -11.28 -4.55 13.31
N TYR A 141 -10.46 -5.35 12.64
CA TYR A 141 -10.36 -6.79 12.88
C TYR A 141 -9.00 -7.21 13.43
N GLY A 142 -7.97 -6.37 13.29
CA GLY A 142 -6.62 -6.76 13.67
C GLY A 142 -6.05 -7.89 12.79
N GLY A 143 -5.25 -8.78 13.38
CA GLY A 143 -4.62 -9.88 12.65
C GLY A 143 -3.44 -9.46 11.80
N GLY A 144 -3.28 -10.09 10.65
CA GLY A 144 -2.22 -9.83 9.70
C GLY A 144 -2.73 -9.63 8.27
N TYR A 145 -1.85 -9.07 7.42
CA TYR A 145 -2.11 -8.90 6.00
C TYR A 145 -0.97 -9.50 5.18
N SER A 146 -1.30 -10.09 4.05
CA SER A 146 -0.32 -10.53 3.06
C SER A 146 -0.80 -10.32 1.63
N ASP A 147 0.13 -9.87 0.77
CA ASP A 147 -0.10 -9.85 -0.68
C ASP A 147 -0.16 -11.26 -1.25
N ILE A 148 -1.02 -11.47 -2.23
CA ILE A 148 -1.05 -12.71 -3.03
C ILE A 148 0.08 -12.63 -4.05
N LYS A 149 1.20 -13.30 -3.75
CA LYS A 149 2.35 -13.37 -4.65
C LYS A 149 2.25 -14.57 -5.58
N THR A 150 2.85 -14.44 -6.76
CA THR A 150 3.02 -15.58 -7.67
C THR A 150 4.02 -16.56 -7.06
N ASN A 151 3.74 -17.85 -7.19
CA ASN A 151 4.72 -18.88 -6.85
C ASN A 151 5.92 -18.72 -7.81
N ARG A 152 7.10 -18.47 -7.28
CA ARG A 152 8.34 -18.53 -8.06
C ARG A 152 8.93 -19.92 -7.83
N ASN A 153 8.80 -20.74 -8.86
CA ASN A 153 9.58 -22.00 -8.92
C ASN A 153 11.07 -21.65 -9.00
#